data_e91b15072e51ebb8fab68b7adf694a0d
#
_entry.id   e91b15072e51ebb8fab68b7adf694a0d
#
_cell.length_a   1.000
_cell.length_b   1.000
_cell.length_c   1.000
_cell.angle_alpha   90.00
_cell.angle_beta   90.00
_cell.angle_gamma   90.00
#
_symmetry.space_group_name_H-M   'P 1'
#
loop_
_entity.id
_entity.type
_entity.pdbx_description
1 polymer ?
#
loop_
_entity_poly.entity_id
_entity_poly.type
_entity_poly.pdbx_seq_one_letter_code
_entity_poly.pdbx_strand_id
1 'polypeptide(L)'
;MELTQLINSVSSIQITGNIQRKDVADIVYDSRKVQKNSVFVAVKGFNNDGHRFLQEAIAKGAIAVVVENNEALPDDLITHSQIAKILVKDSRKALAELSKGFYKNPTSTLKLIGITGTNGKTTSAFILKNIFQSNGYKSGLIGTIANYIGTEKVDAKLTTPESNDLNKMFYEMIQAGCEFAVMEVSSHSLILNRVYGLCFKTAIFSNITSDHLDFHKSFDDYLKAKKILFDNLNNSSFAIINKDDINSEQIVKDSKAEVFTYGISDGADYKIKNIIYDLTGTDFSITYKKTDYKIHTSLIGVFNAYNAKHPHLQQLIVWGLVQKK
;
A
#
# COMPACT_ATOMS: atom_id res chain seq x y z
N MET A 1 -20.37 -12.21 -4.62
CA MET A 1 -20.50 -11.00 -5.49
C MET A 1 -20.69 -11.48 -6.92
N GLU A 2 -21.67 -10.93 -7.64
CA GLU A 2 -21.85 -11.31 -9.04
C GLU A 2 -20.71 -10.86 -9.95
N LEU A 3 -20.34 -11.71 -10.91
CA LEU A 3 -19.26 -11.44 -11.86
C LEU A 3 -19.52 -10.16 -12.68
N THR A 4 -20.78 -9.91 -13.05
CA THR A 4 -21.20 -8.70 -13.75
C THR A 4 -20.91 -7.42 -12.99
N GLN A 5 -21.15 -7.40 -11.67
CA GLN A 5 -20.83 -6.27 -10.82
C GLN A 5 -19.31 -6.07 -10.69
N LEU A 6 -18.59 -7.18 -10.57
CA LEU A 6 -17.13 -7.15 -10.41
C LEU A 6 -16.44 -6.61 -11.67
N ILE A 7 -16.87 -7.07 -12.86
CA ILE A 7 -16.29 -6.65 -14.15
C ILE A 7 -16.50 -5.15 -14.40
N ASN A 8 -17.59 -4.57 -13.95
CA ASN A 8 -17.85 -3.12 -14.06
C ASN A 8 -16.83 -2.26 -13.30
N SER A 9 -16.06 -2.84 -12.38
CA SER A 9 -14.99 -2.15 -11.66
C SER A 9 -13.66 -2.12 -12.41
N VAL A 10 -13.55 -2.80 -13.55
CA VAL A 10 -12.29 -2.97 -14.30
C VAL A 10 -12.35 -2.24 -15.64
N SER A 11 -11.26 -1.56 -15.96
CA SER A 11 -11.03 -0.96 -17.26
C SER A 11 -10.69 -2.03 -18.31
N SER A 12 -11.71 -2.72 -18.83
CA SER A 12 -11.55 -3.76 -19.85
C SER A 12 -11.55 -3.20 -21.27
N ILE A 13 -10.82 -3.87 -22.20
CA ILE A 13 -10.85 -3.59 -23.63
C ILE A 13 -12.00 -4.36 -24.27
N GLN A 14 -12.15 -5.62 -23.92
CA GLN A 14 -13.11 -6.56 -24.47
C GLN A 14 -13.50 -7.60 -23.43
N ILE A 15 -14.75 -8.03 -23.49
CA ILE A 15 -15.27 -9.14 -22.68
C ILE A 15 -15.89 -10.13 -23.64
N THR A 16 -15.43 -11.38 -23.60
CA THR A 16 -15.95 -12.49 -24.42
C THR A 16 -16.46 -13.59 -23.51
N GLY A 17 -17.54 -14.27 -23.90
CA GLY A 17 -18.12 -15.39 -23.16
C GLY A 17 -19.24 -15.00 -22.19
N ASN A 18 -19.66 -15.94 -21.33
CA ASN A 18 -20.81 -15.78 -20.47
C ASN A 18 -20.45 -15.18 -19.12
N ILE A 19 -20.99 -14.00 -18.81
CA ILE A 19 -20.79 -13.28 -17.55
C ILE A 19 -22.01 -13.32 -16.61
N GLN A 20 -23.15 -13.82 -17.09
CA GLN A 20 -24.43 -13.71 -16.36
C GLN A 20 -24.59 -14.79 -15.28
N ARG A 21 -25.23 -14.41 -14.17
CA ARG A 21 -25.63 -15.30 -13.07
C ARG A 21 -24.49 -16.14 -12.48
N LYS A 22 -23.31 -15.52 -12.30
CA LYS A 22 -22.15 -16.19 -11.72
C LYS A 22 -21.69 -15.44 -10.48
N ASP A 23 -21.66 -16.15 -9.36
CA ASP A 23 -21.08 -15.65 -8.13
C ASP A 23 -19.59 -15.95 -8.09
N VAL A 24 -18.80 -14.90 -7.89
CA VAL A 24 -17.35 -14.98 -7.71
C VAL A 24 -17.06 -15.38 -6.27
N ALA A 25 -16.33 -16.47 -6.12
CA ALA A 25 -15.87 -16.96 -4.81
C ALA A 25 -14.57 -16.33 -4.36
N ASP A 26 -13.64 -16.07 -5.29
CA ASP A 26 -12.33 -15.48 -4.99
C ASP A 26 -11.71 -14.87 -6.26
N ILE A 27 -10.75 -13.97 -6.06
CA ILE A 27 -9.87 -13.43 -7.10
C ILE A 27 -8.47 -13.97 -6.83
N VAL A 28 -7.85 -14.58 -7.83
CA VAL A 28 -6.56 -15.23 -7.69
C VAL A 28 -5.64 -14.90 -8.86
N TYR A 29 -4.35 -14.77 -8.58
CA TYR A 29 -3.27 -14.57 -9.56
C TYR A 29 -2.24 -15.71 -9.55
N ASP A 30 -2.42 -16.69 -8.67
CA ASP A 30 -1.64 -17.93 -8.59
C ASP A 30 -2.55 -19.11 -8.98
N SER A 31 -2.26 -19.79 -10.11
CA SER A 31 -3.07 -20.90 -10.62
C SER A 31 -3.23 -22.06 -9.63
N ARG A 32 -2.27 -22.22 -8.71
CA ARG A 32 -2.31 -23.25 -7.66
C ARG A 32 -3.44 -23.00 -6.64
N LYS A 33 -3.86 -21.74 -6.48
CA LYS A 33 -4.91 -21.32 -5.54
C LYS A 33 -6.30 -21.23 -6.17
N VAL A 34 -6.42 -21.47 -7.48
CA VAL A 34 -7.71 -21.45 -8.16
C VAL A 34 -8.63 -22.51 -7.59
N GLN A 35 -9.86 -22.11 -7.29
CA GLN A 35 -10.96 -22.94 -6.83
C GLN A 35 -12.17 -22.71 -7.72
N LYS A 36 -13.22 -23.53 -7.55
CA LYS A 36 -14.49 -23.35 -8.25
C LYS A 36 -15.02 -21.92 -8.03
N ASN A 37 -15.45 -21.29 -9.10
CA ASN A 37 -15.95 -19.91 -9.13
C ASN A 37 -14.90 -18.82 -8.87
N SER A 38 -13.62 -19.10 -9.00
CA SER A 38 -12.57 -18.06 -8.96
C SER A 38 -12.53 -17.24 -10.24
N VAL A 39 -12.10 -15.98 -10.13
CA VAL A 39 -11.60 -15.16 -11.24
C VAL A 39 -10.09 -15.24 -11.24
N PHE A 40 -9.49 -15.80 -12.29
CA PHE A 40 -8.04 -15.90 -12.42
C PHE A 40 -7.48 -14.71 -13.22
N VAL A 41 -6.54 -13.99 -12.65
CA VAL A 41 -5.84 -12.88 -13.32
C VAL A 41 -4.45 -13.35 -13.76
N ALA A 42 -4.24 -13.44 -15.07
CA ALA A 42 -2.96 -13.84 -15.66
C ALA A 42 -1.96 -12.70 -15.61
N VAL A 43 -1.30 -12.53 -14.46
CA VAL A 43 -0.31 -11.47 -14.26
C VAL A 43 1.01 -11.85 -14.91
N LYS A 44 1.57 -10.93 -15.70
CA LYS A 44 2.92 -11.05 -16.25
C LYS A 44 3.94 -10.70 -15.16
N GLY A 45 4.62 -11.70 -14.64
CA GLY A 45 5.69 -11.56 -13.64
C GLY A 45 7.07 -11.40 -14.30
N PHE A 46 8.12 -11.22 -13.48
CA PHE A 46 9.51 -11.15 -13.97
C PHE A 46 10.01 -12.48 -14.51
N ASN A 47 9.72 -13.58 -13.80
CA ASN A 47 10.23 -14.91 -14.13
C ASN A 47 9.16 -15.80 -14.77
N ASN A 48 7.90 -15.53 -14.54
CA ASN A 48 6.78 -16.35 -15.01
C ASN A 48 5.70 -15.47 -15.62
N ASP A 49 5.15 -15.93 -16.74
CA ASP A 49 3.98 -15.33 -17.36
C ASP A 49 2.73 -16.13 -16.96
N GLY A 50 1.79 -15.46 -16.27
CA GLY A 50 0.54 -16.04 -15.81
C GLY A 50 -0.33 -16.61 -16.93
N HIS A 51 -0.17 -16.12 -18.17
CA HIS A 51 -0.92 -16.63 -19.34
C HIS A 51 -0.64 -18.10 -19.64
N ARG A 52 0.51 -18.63 -19.23
CA ARG A 52 0.83 -20.06 -19.38
C ARG A 52 -0.04 -20.99 -18.54
N PHE A 53 -0.72 -20.45 -17.53
CA PHE A 53 -1.51 -21.22 -16.57
C PHE A 53 -3.03 -21.08 -16.79
N LEU A 54 -3.46 -20.47 -17.89
CA LEU A 54 -4.89 -20.24 -18.19
C LEU A 54 -5.68 -21.55 -18.25
N GLN A 55 -5.17 -22.57 -18.96
CA GLN A 55 -5.83 -23.86 -19.07
C GLN A 55 -5.94 -24.59 -17.73
N GLU A 56 -4.89 -24.52 -16.91
CA GLU A 56 -4.90 -25.07 -15.55
C GLU A 56 -5.95 -24.38 -14.69
N ALA A 57 -6.00 -23.05 -14.73
CA ALA A 57 -6.97 -22.27 -13.98
C ALA A 57 -8.42 -22.60 -14.38
N ILE A 58 -8.69 -22.75 -15.69
CA ILE A 58 -10.00 -23.13 -16.22
C ILE A 58 -10.35 -24.54 -15.74
N ALA A 59 -9.44 -25.49 -15.85
CA ALA A 59 -9.66 -26.88 -15.42
C ALA A 59 -9.95 -26.99 -13.91
N LYS A 60 -9.39 -26.09 -13.09
CA LYS A 60 -9.67 -25.99 -11.64
C LYS A 60 -10.98 -25.27 -11.31
N GLY A 61 -11.70 -24.75 -12.30
CA GLY A 61 -13.02 -24.16 -12.11
C GLY A 61 -13.04 -22.63 -12.04
N ALA A 62 -12.05 -21.95 -12.62
CA ALA A 62 -12.17 -20.52 -12.86
C ALA A 62 -13.36 -20.22 -13.77
N ILE A 63 -14.21 -19.27 -13.38
CA ILE A 63 -15.39 -18.84 -14.17
C ILE A 63 -15.08 -17.65 -15.06
N ALA A 64 -13.97 -16.96 -14.80
CA ALA A 64 -13.46 -15.91 -15.65
C ALA A 64 -11.92 -15.88 -15.59
N VAL A 65 -11.31 -15.46 -16.70
CA VAL A 65 -9.88 -15.22 -16.81
C VAL A 65 -9.63 -13.81 -17.32
N VAL A 66 -8.65 -13.13 -16.73
CA VAL A 66 -8.21 -11.78 -17.11
C VAL A 66 -6.86 -11.89 -17.81
N VAL A 67 -6.74 -11.34 -19.00
CA VAL A 67 -5.56 -11.49 -19.86
C VAL A 67 -5.13 -10.15 -20.47
N GLU A 68 -3.84 -9.98 -20.72
CA GLU A 68 -3.28 -8.87 -21.51
C GLU A 68 -3.09 -9.28 -22.99
N ASN A 69 -2.83 -10.57 -23.23
CA ASN A 69 -2.64 -11.13 -24.56
C ASN A 69 -3.90 -11.86 -25.00
N ASN A 70 -4.55 -11.32 -26.04
CA ASN A 70 -5.76 -11.93 -26.59
C ASN A 70 -5.54 -13.31 -27.21
N GLU A 71 -4.36 -13.54 -27.76
CA GLU A 71 -3.98 -14.80 -28.43
C GLU A 71 -3.72 -15.93 -27.42
N ALA A 72 -3.42 -15.60 -26.15
CA ALA A 72 -3.16 -16.61 -25.13
C ALA A 72 -4.38 -17.52 -24.86
N LEU A 73 -5.58 -17.04 -25.19
CA LEU A 73 -6.82 -17.80 -25.14
C LEU A 73 -7.77 -17.31 -26.24
N PRO A 74 -7.80 -17.96 -27.42
CA PRO A 74 -8.62 -17.57 -28.55
C PRO A 74 -10.12 -17.49 -28.20
N ASP A 75 -10.83 -16.53 -28.80
CA ASP A 75 -12.25 -16.28 -28.53
C ASP A 75 -13.16 -17.46 -28.91
N ASP A 76 -12.78 -18.21 -29.93
CA ASP A 76 -13.54 -19.41 -30.38
C ASP A 76 -13.63 -20.47 -29.28
N LEU A 77 -12.57 -20.64 -28.48
CA LEU A 77 -12.55 -21.56 -27.33
C LEU A 77 -13.46 -21.07 -26.20
N ILE A 78 -13.64 -19.78 -26.08
CA ILE A 78 -14.46 -19.15 -25.03
C ILE A 78 -15.93 -19.16 -25.37
N THR A 79 -16.29 -18.93 -26.64
CA THR A 79 -17.68 -18.83 -27.12
C THR A 79 -18.50 -20.09 -26.80
N HIS A 80 -17.85 -21.25 -26.81
CA HIS A 80 -18.48 -22.54 -26.50
C HIS A 80 -18.27 -22.99 -25.03
N SER A 81 -17.55 -22.20 -24.24
CA SER A 81 -17.30 -22.50 -22.84
C SER A 81 -18.22 -21.72 -21.91
N GLN A 82 -18.33 -22.19 -20.67
CA GLN A 82 -19.10 -21.48 -19.62
C GLN A 82 -18.26 -20.45 -18.87
N ILE A 83 -17.13 -20.00 -19.44
CA ILE A 83 -16.21 -19.03 -18.81
C ILE A 83 -16.28 -17.67 -19.52
N ALA A 84 -15.79 -16.65 -18.87
CA ALA A 84 -15.60 -15.32 -19.44
C ALA A 84 -14.10 -15.03 -19.62
N LYS A 85 -13.74 -14.39 -20.74
CA LYS A 85 -12.42 -13.79 -20.95
C LYS A 85 -12.54 -12.28 -20.90
N ILE A 86 -11.68 -11.64 -20.09
CA ILE A 86 -11.64 -10.20 -19.90
C ILE A 86 -10.26 -9.73 -20.39
N LEU A 87 -10.24 -9.06 -21.55
CA LEU A 87 -9.02 -8.48 -22.10
C LEU A 87 -8.78 -7.10 -21.49
N VAL A 88 -7.59 -6.89 -20.97
CA VAL A 88 -7.17 -5.63 -20.31
C VAL A 88 -5.83 -5.12 -20.84
N LYS A 89 -5.52 -3.84 -20.64
CA LYS A 89 -4.22 -3.26 -21.01
C LYS A 89 -3.11 -3.61 -20.01
N ASP A 90 -3.47 -3.82 -18.74
CA ASP A 90 -2.52 -4.02 -17.63
C ASP A 90 -3.19 -4.95 -16.61
N SER A 91 -2.72 -6.19 -16.54
CA SER A 91 -3.27 -7.21 -15.64
C SER A 91 -3.04 -6.89 -14.16
N ARG A 92 -1.98 -6.16 -13.82
CA ARG A 92 -1.69 -5.76 -12.44
C ARG A 92 -2.66 -4.69 -11.96
N LYS A 93 -2.97 -3.70 -12.81
CA LYS A 93 -4.03 -2.73 -12.51
C LYS A 93 -5.39 -3.41 -12.43
N ALA A 94 -5.69 -4.30 -13.37
CA ALA A 94 -6.93 -5.08 -13.34
C ALA A 94 -7.06 -5.91 -12.07
N LEU A 95 -5.97 -6.56 -11.61
CA LEU A 95 -5.95 -7.28 -10.33
C LEU A 95 -6.28 -6.35 -9.16
N ALA A 96 -5.71 -5.14 -9.14
CA ALA A 96 -5.97 -4.17 -8.08
C ALA A 96 -7.44 -3.67 -8.11
N GLU A 97 -7.97 -3.35 -9.29
CA GLU A 97 -9.36 -2.89 -9.48
C GLU A 97 -10.37 -3.98 -9.08
N LEU A 98 -10.18 -5.22 -9.55
CA LEU A 98 -11.01 -6.36 -9.17
C LEU A 98 -10.98 -6.61 -7.67
N SER A 99 -9.78 -6.66 -7.07
CA SER A 99 -9.62 -6.90 -5.64
C SER A 99 -10.27 -5.81 -4.80
N LYS A 100 -10.08 -4.55 -5.19
CA LYS A 100 -10.75 -3.40 -4.57
C LYS A 100 -12.29 -3.56 -4.62
N GLY A 101 -12.84 -3.94 -5.77
CA GLY A 101 -14.28 -4.17 -5.93
C GLY A 101 -14.77 -5.34 -5.07
N PHE A 102 -14.09 -6.48 -5.14
CA PHE A 102 -14.45 -7.71 -4.44
C PHE A 102 -14.46 -7.54 -2.92
N TYR A 103 -13.44 -6.89 -2.36
CA TYR A 103 -13.31 -6.60 -0.93
C TYR A 103 -13.99 -5.28 -0.50
N LYS A 104 -14.88 -4.72 -1.35
CA LYS A 104 -15.72 -3.54 -1.03
C LYS A 104 -14.91 -2.28 -0.71
N ASN A 105 -13.81 -2.06 -1.44
CA ASN A 105 -12.97 -0.86 -1.30
C ASN A 105 -12.56 -0.56 0.17
N PRO A 106 -11.86 -1.46 0.84
CA PRO A 106 -11.63 -1.38 2.29
C PRO A 106 -10.91 -0.11 2.71
N THR A 107 -10.02 0.44 1.89
CA THR A 107 -9.26 1.66 2.20
C THR A 107 -10.06 2.96 2.08
N SER A 108 -11.34 2.89 1.67
CA SER A 108 -12.24 4.05 1.78
C SER A 108 -12.72 4.29 3.21
N THR A 109 -12.74 3.24 4.04
CA THR A 109 -13.18 3.29 5.44
C THR A 109 -11.98 3.29 6.40
N LEU A 110 -11.00 2.43 6.12
CA LEU A 110 -9.78 2.29 6.91
C LEU A 110 -8.85 3.48 6.66
N LYS A 111 -8.41 4.15 7.72
CA LYS A 111 -7.44 5.26 7.63
C LYS A 111 -6.05 4.69 7.35
N LEU A 112 -5.67 4.64 6.08
CA LEU A 112 -4.42 4.03 5.63
C LEU A 112 -3.27 5.03 5.65
N ILE A 113 -2.17 4.66 6.31
CA ILE A 113 -0.92 5.40 6.37
C ILE A 113 0.16 4.61 5.60
N GLY A 114 0.72 5.20 4.55
CA GLY A 114 1.81 4.63 3.77
C GLY A 114 3.15 5.25 4.15
N ILE A 115 4.18 4.43 4.35
CA ILE A 115 5.54 4.89 4.65
C ILE A 115 6.46 4.44 3.54
N THR A 116 7.12 5.37 2.86
CA THR A 116 8.14 5.07 1.87
C THR A 116 9.46 5.77 2.19
N GLY A 117 10.54 5.25 1.63
CA GLY A 117 11.91 5.73 1.79
C GLY A 117 12.90 4.59 1.64
N THR A 118 14.20 4.86 1.72
CA THR A 118 15.23 3.81 1.74
C THR A 118 15.26 3.17 3.12
N ASN A 119 15.46 3.95 4.16
CA ASN A 119 15.60 3.50 5.54
C ASN A 119 14.48 4.03 6.45
N GLY A 120 14.25 3.35 7.59
CA GLY A 120 13.34 3.78 8.65
C GLY A 120 11.88 3.38 8.48
N LYS A 121 11.47 2.78 7.36
CA LYS A 121 10.08 2.36 7.10
C LYS A 121 9.53 1.45 8.21
N THR A 122 10.22 0.35 8.47
CA THR A 122 9.80 -0.68 9.44
C THR A 122 9.72 -0.11 10.85
N THR A 123 10.76 0.58 11.31
CA THR A 123 10.77 1.20 12.64
C THR A 123 9.62 2.18 12.80
N SER A 124 9.43 3.08 11.84
CA SER A 124 8.34 4.05 11.84
C SER A 124 6.97 3.39 11.83
N ALA A 125 6.80 2.29 11.07
CA ALA A 125 5.53 1.57 11.00
C ALA A 125 5.15 0.94 12.35
N PHE A 126 6.11 0.30 13.03
CA PHE A 126 5.88 -0.28 14.36
C PHE A 126 5.62 0.79 15.43
N ILE A 127 6.38 1.89 15.40
CA ILE A 127 6.14 3.02 16.31
C ILE A 127 4.72 3.56 16.13
N LEU A 128 4.27 3.84 14.90
CA LEU A 128 2.93 4.33 14.63
C LEU A 128 1.86 3.34 15.10
N LYS A 129 2.01 2.05 14.80
CA LYS A 129 1.09 1.03 15.29
C LYS A 129 0.97 1.05 16.80
N ASN A 130 2.10 1.05 17.52
CA ASN A 130 2.13 1.06 18.99
C ASN A 130 1.43 2.29 19.56
N ILE A 131 1.57 3.41 18.91
CA ILE A 131 0.97 4.67 19.32
C ILE A 131 -0.53 4.68 19.12
N PHE A 132 -1.05 4.19 17.99
CA PHE A 132 -2.49 4.01 17.84
C PHE A 132 -3.03 3.10 18.95
N GLN A 133 -2.35 2.00 19.25
CA GLN A 133 -2.74 1.07 20.30
C GLN A 133 -2.72 1.71 21.69
N SER A 134 -1.68 2.48 22.03
CA SER A 134 -1.58 3.20 23.32
C SER A 134 -2.66 4.27 23.50
N ASN A 135 -3.21 4.78 22.40
CA ASN A 135 -4.34 5.72 22.41
C ASN A 135 -5.71 5.02 22.27
N GLY A 136 -5.77 3.70 22.44
CA GLY A 136 -7.02 2.94 22.43
C GLY A 136 -7.57 2.59 21.04
N TYR A 137 -6.85 2.90 19.94
CA TYR A 137 -7.29 2.57 18.60
C TYR A 137 -6.81 1.19 18.18
N LYS A 138 -7.70 0.39 17.62
CA LYS A 138 -7.28 -0.84 16.92
C LYS A 138 -6.62 -0.48 15.60
N SER A 139 -5.46 -1.06 15.35
CA SER A 139 -4.68 -0.78 14.14
C SER A 139 -4.04 -2.05 13.57
N GLY A 140 -3.97 -2.10 12.23
CA GLY A 140 -3.23 -3.09 11.49
C GLY A 140 -1.85 -2.59 11.08
N LEU A 141 -0.99 -3.51 10.66
CA LEU A 141 0.34 -3.21 10.11
C LEU A 141 0.64 -4.17 8.95
N ILE A 142 1.20 -3.63 7.88
CA ILE A 142 1.77 -4.39 6.77
C ILE A 142 3.22 -3.98 6.59
N GLY A 143 4.14 -4.92 6.69
CA GLY A 143 5.57 -4.60 6.61
C GLY A 143 6.50 -5.79 6.45
N THR A 144 7.78 -5.49 6.44
CA THR A 144 8.86 -6.44 6.13
C THR A 144 8.97 -7.59 7.15
N ILE A 145 8.83 -7.29 8.44
CA ILE A 145 9.06 -8.27 9.52
C ILE A 145 7.82 -9.12 9.78
N ALA A 146 6.66 -8.49 9.79
CA ALA A 146 5.39 -9.15 10.07
C ALA A 146 4.24 -8.26 9.61
N ASN A 147 3.10 -8.88 9.35
CA ASN A 147 1.82 -8.21 9.22
C ASN A 147 1.02 -8.38 10.51
N TYR A 148 0.10 -7.45 10.79
CA TYR A 148 -0.80 -7.54 11.94
C TYR A 148 -2.21 -7.15 11.54
N ILE A 149 -3.17 -7.99 11.87
CA ILE A 149 -4.60 -7.69 11.80
C ILE A 149 -5.07 -7.43 13.24
N GLY A 150 -5.07 -6.15 13.64
CA GLY A 150 -5.22 -5.80 15.06
C GLY A 150 -4.04 -6.31 15.89
N THR A 151 -4.29 -7.29 16.75
CA THR A 151 -3.27 -7.96 17.59
C THR A 151 -2.76 -9.27 17.00
N GLU A 152 -3.46 -9.84 16.02
CA GLU A 152 -3.08 -11.09 15.38
C GLU A 152 -1.90 -10.89 14.44
N LYS A 153 -0.83 -11.66 14.64
CA LYS A 153 0.36 -11.66 13.80
C LYS A 153 0.18 -12.61 12.63
N VAL A 154 0.45 -12.11 11.42
CA VAL A 154 0.42 -12.87 10.16
C VAL A 154 1.80 -12.80 9.52
N ASP A 155 2.30 -13.89 8.99
CA ASP A 155 3.62 -13.96 8.35
C ASP A 155 3.72 -13.02 7.15
N ALA A 156 4.81 -12.27 7.07
CA ALA A 156 5.13 -11.41 5.94
C ALA A 156 6.00 -12.17 4.94
N LYS A 157 5.52 -12.29 3.70
CA LYS A 157 6.31 -12.85 2.58
C LYS A 157 7.01 -11.76 1.76
N LEU A 158 6.44 -10.56 1.76
CA LEU A 158 6.92 -9.38 1.04
C LEU A 158 6.71 -8.16 1.92
N THR A 159 7.59 -7.17 1.81
CA THR A 159 7.40 -5.87 2.47
C THR A 159 6.06 -5.23 2.13
N THR A 160 5.65 -5.34 0.87
CA THR A 160 4.36 -4.88 0.36
C THR A 160 3.77 -6.01 -0.48
N PRO A 161 2.74 -6.71 -0.01
CA PRO A 161 2.07 -7.81 -0.72
C PRO A 161 1.47 -7.40 -2.08
N GLU A 162 1.02 -8.37 -2.86
CA GLU A 162 0.28 -8.11 -4.10
C GLU A 162 -1.09 -7.49 -3.80
N SER A 163 -1.66 -6.79 -4.77
CA SER A 163 -2.88 -5.98 -4.59
C SER A 163 -4.08 -6.77 -4.07
N ASN A 164 -4.22 -8.04 -4.46
CA ASN A 164 -5.28 -8.89 -3.96
C ASN A 164 -5.09 -9.23 -2.47
N ASP A 165 -3.88 -9.62 -2.09
CA ASP A 165 -3.56 -9.93 -0.69
C ASP A 165 -3.71 -8.68 0.20
N LEU A 166 -3.32 -7.50 -0.30
CA LEU A 166 -3.50 -6.22 0.40
C LEU A 166 -4.98 -5.91 0.66
N ASN A 167 -5.82 -5.97 -0.37
CA ASN A 167 -7.25 -5.67 -0.22
C ASN A 167 -7.94 -6.67 0.72
N LYS A 168 -7.57 -7.95 0.66
CA LYS A 168 -8.03 -8.98 1.59
C LYS A 168 -7.66 -8.64 3.03
N MET A 169 -6.38 -8.34 3.29
CA MET A 169 -5.91 -7.99 4.63
C MET A 169 -6.58 -6.73 5.18
N PHE A 170 -6.78 -5.71 4.36
CA PHE A 170 -7.51 -4.51 4.79
C PHE A 170 -8.96 -4.79 5.10
N TYR A 171 -9.61 -5.66 4.33
CA TYR A 171 -10.97 -6.11 4.62
C TYR A 171 -11.02 -6.86 5.97
N GLU A 172 -10.08 -7.78 6.20
CA GLU A 172 -9.95 -8.51 7.46
C GLU A 172 -9.65 -7.57 8.65
N MET A 173 -8.82 -6.53 8.46
CA MET A 173 -8.59 -5.50 9.47
C MET A 173 -9.88 -4.77 9.86
N ILE A 174 -10.73 -4.43 8.88
CA ILE A 174 -12.04 -3.80 9.14
C ILE A 174 -12.93 -4.75 9.93
N GLN A 175 -13.01 -6.03 9.55
CA GLN A 175 -13.80 -7.03 10.28
C GLN A 175 -13.30 -7.22 11.72
N ALA A 176 -12.00 -7.08 11.96
CA ALA A 176 -11.39 -7.09 13.30
C ALA A 176 -11.60 -5.77 14.07
N GLY A 177 -12.26 -4.76 13.47
CA GLY A 177 -12.54 -3.47 14.09
C GLY A 177 -11.35 -2.51 14.09
N CYS A 178 -10.38 -2.67 13.17
CA CYS A 178 -9.31 -1.70 13.00
C CYS A 178 -9.83 -0.41 12.36
N GLU A 179 -9.41 0.72 12.90
CA GLU A 179 -9.69 2.05 12.36
C GLU A 179 -8.53 2.57 11.51
N PHE A 180 -7.32 2.13 11.83
CA PHE A 180 -6.07 2.54 11.19
C PHE A 180 -5.34 1.33 10.62
N ALA A 181 -4.63 1.55 9.52
CA ALA A 181 -3.61 0.62 9.04
C ALA A 181 -2.35 1.40 8.68
N VAL A 182 -1.21 0.88 9.08
CA VAL A 182 0.11 1.40 8.70
C VAL A 182 0.77 0.41 7.77
N MET A 183 1.31 0.86 6.64
CA MET A 183 2.01 -0.03 5.73
C MET A 183 3.31 0.54 5.21
N GLU A 184 4.29 -0.35 5.06
CA GLU A 184 5.50 -0.06 4.32
C GLU A 184 5.21 -0.13 2.82
N VAL A 185 5.54 0.93 2.08
CA VAL A 185 5.36 1.03 0.63
C VAL A 185 6.72 1.01 -0.04
N SER A 186 7.07 -0.12 -0.64
CA SER A 186 8.33 -0.28 -1.38
C SER A 186 8.23 0.37 -2.77
N SER A 187 9.35 0.82 -3.32
CA SER A 187 9.40 1.33 -4.70
C SER A 187 8.97 0.30 -5.74
N HIS A 188 9.31 -0.97 -5.52
CA HIS A 188 8.84 -2.10 -6.33
C HIS A 188 7.31 -2.18 -6.36
N SER A 189 6.66 -2.06 -5.20
CA SER A 189 5.20 -2.14 -5.11
C SER A 189 4.48 -1.02 -5.86
N LEU A 190 5.09 0.16 -5.91
CA LEU A 190 4.58 1.31 -6.65
C LEU A 190 4.67 1.08 -8.17
N ILE A 191 5.84 0.65 -8.67
CA ILE A 191 6.03 0.34 -10.10
C ILE A 191 5.16 -0.85 -10.54
N LEU A 192 5.01 -1.86 -9.68
CA LEU A 192 4.23 -3.07 -9.98
C LEU A 192 2.73 -2.92 -9.70
N ASN A 193 2.24 -1.71 -9.50
CA ASN A 193 0.82 -1.42 -9.27
C ASN A 193 0.19 -2.18 -8.08
N ARG A 194 0.99 -2.68 -7.11
CA ARG A 194 0.46 -3.44 -5.95
C ARG A 194 -0.42 -2.57 -5.06
N VAL A 195 -0.13 -1.28 -4.99
CA VAL A 195 -0.88 -0.29 -4.20
C VAL A 195 -1.82 0.58 -5.03
N TYR A 196 -2.01 0.22 -6.32
CA TYR A 196 -2.88 0.95 -7.23
C TYR A 196 -4.33 0.97 -6.71
N GLY A 197 -4.94 2.15 -6.72
CA GLY A 197 -6.33 2.35 -6.30
C GLY A 197 -6.57 2.30 -4.79
N LEU A 198 -5.54 2.13 -3.94
CA LEU A 198 -5.65 2.29 -2.49
C LEU A 198 -5.80 3.76 -2.11
N CYS A 199 -6.64 4.05 -1.13
CA CYS A 199 -6.89 5.40 -0.63
C CYS A 199 -5.98 5.68 0.58
N PHE A 200 -4.82 6.30 0.36
CA PHE A 200 -3.94 6.72 1.45
C PHE A 200 -4.45 8.02 2.08
N LYS A 201 -4.70 7.98 3.38
CA LYS A 201 -5.04 9.19 4.15
C LYS A 201 -3.78 9.98 4.50
N THR A 202 -2.66 9.30 4.68
CA THR A 202 -1.36 9.93 4.94
C THR A 202 -0.27 9.15 4.22
N ALA A 203 0.68 9.86 3.60
CA ALA A 203 1.92 9.29 3.11
C ALA A 203 3.11 9.94 3.81
N ILE A 204 4.10 9.13 4.18
CA ILE A 204 5.30 9.56 4.91
C ILE A 204 6.52 9.25 4.06
N PHE A 205 7.38 10.25 3.83
CA PHE A 205 8.69 10.11 3.22
C PHE A 205 9.78 10.20 4.27
N SER A 206 10.56 9.14 4.44
CA SER A 206 11.64 9.12 5.42
C SER A 206 12.97 9.66 4.86
N ASN A 207 13.44 9.10 3.79
CA ASN A 207 14.70 9.47 3.09
C ASN A 207 14.84 8.69 1.79
N ILE A 208 15.79 9.13 0.95
CA ILE A 208 16.21 8.37 -0.22
C ILE A 208 17.74 8.41 -0.37
N THR A 209 18.34 7.24 -0.43
CA THR A 209 19.76 7.05 -0.76
C THR A 209 19.87 6.00 -1.84
N SER A 210 21.02 5.86 -2.49
CA SER A 210 21.22 4.87 -3.55
C SER A 210 20.98 3.46 -3.01
N ASP A 211 19.93 2.81 -3.52
CA ASP A 211 19.51 1.46 -3.17
C ASP A 211 18.68 0.88 -4.34
N HIS A 212 18.59 -0.44 -4.42
CA HIS A 212 17.77 -1.15 -5.43
C HIS A 212 18.04 -0.73 -6.89
N LEU A 213 19.29 -0.36 -7.24
CA LEU A 213 19.66 0.02 -8.60
C LEU A 213 19.69 -1.19 -9.58
N ASP A 214 19.66 -2.39 -9.07
CA ASP A 214 19.44 -3.63 -9.81
C ASP A 214 18.03 -3.67 -10.44
N PHE A 215 17.04 -3.09 -9.79
CA PHE A 215 15.67 -2.99 -10.26
C PHE A 215 15.38 -1.63 -10.93
N HIS A 216 15.84 -0.55 -10.32
CA HIS A 216 15.71 0.81 -10.86
C HIS A 216 16.97 1.14 -11.65
N LYS A 217 16.84 1.40 -12.95
CA LYS A 217 17.97 1.65 -13.85
C LYS A 217 18.80 2.87 -13.45
N SER A 218 18.23 3.79 -12.68
CA SER A 218 18.87 5.02 -12.21
C SER A 218 18.31 5.47 -10.86
N PHE A 219 19.03 6.37 -10.19
CA PHE A 219 18.54 7.04 -8.97
C PHE A 219 17.27 7.85 -9.26
N ASP A 220 17.20 8.49 -10.43
CA ASP A 220 16.03 9.26 -10.83
C ASP A 220 14.78 8.39 -11.02
N ASP A 221 14.92 7.19 -11.58
CA ASP A 221 13.82 6.22 -11.67
C ASP A 221 13.36 5.74 -10.28
N TYR A 222 14.31 5.56 -9.36
CA TYR A 222 14.01 5.19 -7.97
C TYR A 222 13.25 6.30 -7.23
N LEU A 223 13.65 7.56 -7.44
CA LEU A 223 12.97 8.72 -6.90
C LEU A 223 11.56 8.87 -7.49
N LYS A 224 11.42 8.76 -8.83
CA LYS A 224 10.12 8.77 -9.52
C LYS A 224 9.20 7.65 -9.02
N ALA A 225 9.74 6.47 -8.76
CA ALA A 225 8.97 5.36 -8.22
C ALA A 225 8.34 5.71 -6.85
N LYS A 226 9.12 6.29 -5.92
CA LYS A 226 8.59 6.71 -4.63
C LYS A 226 7.60 7.87 -4.73
N LYS A 227 7.83 8.79 -5.67
CA LYS A 227 6.95 9.93 -5.96
C LYS A 227 5.52 9.50 -6.30
N ILE A 228 5.32 8.34 -6.95
CA ILE A 228 4.00 7.81 -7.29
C ILE A 228 3.06 7.77 -6.07
N LEU A 229 3.57 7.46 -4.87
CA LEU A 229 2.74 7.43 -3.66
C LEU A 229 2.14 8.80 -3.36
N PHE A 230 2.92 9.86 -3.53
CA PHE A 230 2.52 11.24 -3.21
C PHE A 230 1.67 11.87 -4.30
N ASP A 231 1.93 11.55 -5.57
CA ASP A 231 1.14 12.00 -6.73
C ASP A 231 -0.29 11.45 -6.70
N ASN A 232 -0.48 10.28 -6.07
CA ASN A 232 -1.79 9.64 -5.93
C ASN A 232 -2.58 10.10 -4.69
N LEU A 233 -2.03 10.99 -3.87
CA LEU A 233 -2.77 11.58 -2.75
C LEU A 233 -3.81 12.58 -3.23
N ASN A 234 -4.93 12.66 -2.53
CA ASN A 234 -5.98 13.62 -2.82
C ASN A 234 -5.92 14.84 -1.88
N ASN A 235 -6.75 15.84 -2.13
CA ASN A 235 -6.78 17.10 -1.36
C ASN A 235 -7.18 16.92 0.12
N SER A 236 -7.73 15.77 0.50
CA SER A 236 -8.08 15.46 1.88
C SER A 236 -7.02 14.62 2.59
N SER A 237 -5.92 14.32 1.91
CA SER A 237 -4.79 13.54 2.41
C SER A 237 -3.66 14.44 2.93
N PHE A 238 -2.73 13.84 3.66
CA PHE A 238 -1.55 14.51 4.19
C PHE A 238 -0.27 13.87 3.64
N ALA A 239 0.68 14.71 3.25
CA ALA A 239 2.05 14.31 2.91
C ALA A 239 3.00 14.79 4.00
N ILE A 240 3.75 13.87 4.61
CA ILE A 240 4.71 14.17 5.68
C ILE A 240 6.10 13.85 5.18
N ILE A 241 6.95 14.85 5.04
CA ILE A 241 8.25 14.71 4.38
C ILE A 241 9.42 15.14 5.26
N ASN A 242 10.52 14.41 5.14
CA ASN A 242 11.77 14.74 5.80
C ASN A 242 12.44 15.94 5.10
N LYS A 243 12.41 17.12 5.70
CA LYS A 243 12.99 18.34 5.14
C LYS A 243 14.52 18.28 4.99
N ASP A 244 15.18 17.42 5.75
CA ASP A 244 16.62 17.26 5.69
C ASP A 244 17.10 16.40 4.51
N ASP A 245 16.19 15.74 3.79
CA ASP A 245 16.52 15.05 2.54
C ASP A 245 16.36 16.01 1.36
N ILE A 246 17.42 16.17 0.57
CA ILE A 246 17.48 17.11 -0.56
C ILE A 246 16.41 16.84 -1.63
N ASN A 247 15.88 15.62 -1.69
CA ASN A 247 14.88 15.22 -2.69
C ASN A 247 13.43 15.43 -2.22
N SER A 248 13.22 15.88 -0.99
CA SER A 248 11.89 15.98 -0.37
C SER A 248 10.92 16.85 -1.15
N GLU A 249 11.37 18.00 -1.64
CA GLU A 249 10.53 18.90 -2.43
C GLU A 249 10.10 18.25 -3.75
N GLN A 250 11.02 17.52 -4.40
CA GLN A 250 10.72 16.81 -5.65
C GLN A 250 9.71 15.69 -5.45
N ILE A 251 9.74 15.01 -4.29
CA ILE A 251 8.80 13.92 -3.96
C ILE A 251 7.35 14.42 -3.91
N VAL A 252 7.11 15.63 -3.43
CA VAL A 252 5.74 16.18 -3.25
C VAL A 252 5.34 17.22 -4.29
N LYS A 253 6.20 17.49 -5.26
CA LYS A 253 6.03 18.59 -6.25
C LYS A 253 4.65 18.61 -6.92
N ASP A 254 4.10 17.44 -7.25
CA ASP A 254 2.82 17.30 -7.95
C ASP A 254 1.71 16.76 -7.04
N SER A 255 1.98 16.64 -5.74
CA SER A 255 1.02 16.14 -4.76
C SER A 255 -0.10 17.17 -4.55
N LYS A 256 -1.34 16.66 -4.40
CA LYS A 256 -2.52 17.47 -4.05
C LYS A 256 -2.76 17.50 -2.53
N ALA A 257 -1.99 16.75 -1.77
CA ALA A 257 -2.14 16.65 -0.32
C ALA A 257 -1.63 17.91 0.39
N GLU A 258 -2.13 18.14 1.59
CA GLU A 258 -1.54 19.12 2.52
C GLU A 258 -0.17 18.59 2.97
N VAL A 259 0.89 19.39 2.77
CA VAL A 259 2.27 18.98 3.03
C VAL A 259 2.73 19.51 4.38
N PHE A 260 3.30 18.62 5.19
CA PHE A 260 3.99 18.93 6.44
C PHE A 260 5.43 18.44 6.38
N THR A 261 6.32 19.25 6.92
CA THR A 261 7.76 18.98 6.95
C THR A 261 8.24 18.66 8.36
N TYR A 262 9.22 17.77 8.47
CA TYR A 262 9.91 17.50 9.72
C TYR A 262 11.42 17.38 9.48
N GLY A 263 12.21 17.65 10.50
CA GLY A 263 13.68 17.56 10.45
C GLY A 263 14.37 18.41 11.51
N ILE A 264 15.70 18.43 11.45
CA ILE A 264 16.54 19.32 12.28
C ILE A 264 16.76 20.67 11.61
N SER A 265 16.58 20.75 10.29
CA SER A 265 16.77 21.98 9.51
C SER A 265 15.78 23.07 9.91
N ASP A 266 16.25 24.33 9.77
CA ASP A 266 15.40 25.49 10.01
C ASP A 266 14.21 25.53 9.05
N GLY A 267 13.07 26.00 9.57
CA GLY A 267 11.83 26.10 8.82
C GLY A 267 11.10 24.75 8.60
N ALA A 268 11.48 23.67 9.26
CA ALA A 268 10.64 22.49 9.38
C ALA A 268 9.44 22.80 10.27
N ASP A 269 8.22 22.36 9.87
CA ASP A 269 6.99 22.52 10.68
C ASP A 269 7.12 21.82 12.02
N TYR A 270 7.77 20.64 12.02
CA TYR A 270 8.11 19.82 13.18
C TYR A 270 9.64 19.81 13.33
N LYS A 271 10.17 20.79 14.05
CA LYS A 271 11.62 20.92 14.22
C LYS A 271 12.11 20.01 15.35
N ILE A 272 12.99 19.06 15.02
CA ILE A 272 13.66 18.18 15.97
C ILE A 272 14.86 18.93 16.57
N LYS A 273 15.01 18.91 17.91
CA LYS A 273 16.06 19.60 18.65
C LYS A 273 16.57 18.74 19.79
N ASN A 274 17.73 19.12 20.32
CA ASN A 274 18.30 18.59 21.59
C ASN A 274 18.35 17.06 21.61
N ILE A 275 18.85 16.45 20.54
CA ILE A 275 18.99 14.99 20.45
C ILE A 275 20.16 14.56 21.30
N ILE A 276 19.90 13.78 22.35
CA ILE A 276 20.88 13.15 23.24
C ILE A 276 20.57 11.66 23.26
N TYR A 277 21.56 10.80 23.14
CA TYR A 277 21.37 9.35 23.20
C TYR A 277 22.48 8.66 23.96
N ASP A 278 22.10 7.61 24.66
CA ASP A 278 23.00 6.72 25.39
C ASP A 278 22.48 5.27 25.34
N LEU A 279 22.98 4.41 26.24
CA LEU A 279 22.58 3.00 26.28
C LEU A 279 21.12 2.79 26.76
N THR A 280 20.46 3.80 27.28
CA THR A 280 19.07 3.72 27.77
C THR A 280 18.06 4.14 26.71
N GLY A 281 18.51 4.88 25.67
CA GLY A 281 17.64 5.32 24.58
C GLY A 281 18.07 6.64 23.96
N THR A 282 17.10 7.35 23.40
CA THR A 282 17.27 8.67 22.78
C THR A 282 16.24 9.64 23.33
N ASP A 283 16.72 10.74 23.90
CA ASP A 283 15.94 11.90 24.32
C ASP A 283 16.05 12.99 23.26
N PHE A 284 14.95 13.63 22.95
CA PHE A 284 14.91 14.77 22.03
C PHE A 284 13.66 15.62 22.27
N SER A 285 13.62 16.80 21.68
CA SER A 285 12.42 17.63 21.67
C SER A 285 11.95 17.93 20.24
N ILE A 286 10.65 18.09 20.09
CA ILE A 286 10.02 18.56 18.85
C ILE A 286 9.33 19.88 19.12
N THR A 287 9.67 20.91 18.33
CA THR A 287 8.97 22.18 18.34
C THR A 287 7.90 22.16 17.24
N TYR A 288 6.65 22.42 17.61
CA TYR A 288 5.54 22.66 16.68
C TYR A 288 4.71 23.87 17.15
N LYS A 289 4.46 24.83 16.26
CA LYS A 289 3.72 26.07 16.56
C LYS A 289 4.19 26.75 17.85
N LYS A 290 5.52 26.87 18.04
CA LYS A 290 6.20 27.47 19.21
C LYS A 290 6.07 26.69 20.53
N THR A 291 5.52 25.49 20.52
CA THR A 291 5.44 24.61 21.69
C THR A 291 6.47 23.50 21.57
N ASP A 292 7.25 23.30 22.63
CA ASP A 292 8.25 22.23 22.71
C ASP A 292 7.69 21.02 23.44
N TYR A 293 7.88 19.85 22.82
CA TYR A 293 7.47 18.56 23.35
C TYR A 293 8.70 17.68 23.57
N LYS A 294 8.90 17.24 24.80
CA LYS A 294 9.98 16.31 25.15
C LYS A 294 9.57 14.88 24.86
N ILE A 295 10.45 14.13 24.23
CA ILE A 295 10.20 12.76 23.80
C ILE A 295 11.38 11.90 24.24
N HIS A 296 11.06 10.74 24.82
CA HIS A 296 12.00 9.66 25.08
C HIS A 296 11.62 8.44 24.26
N THR A 297 12.61 7.75 23.72
CA THR A 297 12.45 6.43 23.09
C THR A 297 13.59 5.52 23.54
N SER A 298 13.29 4.26 23.83
CA SER A 298 14.29 3.23 24.13
C SER A 298 15.17 2.84 22.93
N LEU A 299 14.85 3.34 21.74
CA LEU A 299 15.65 3.13 20.54
C LEU A 299 16.84 4.07 20.53
N ILE A 300 18.06 3.54 20.38
CA ILE A 300 19.32 4.28 20.50
C ILE A 300 19.73 4.91 19.16
N GLY A 301 20.08 6.19 19.15
CA GLY A 301 20.74 6.89 18.04
C GLY A 301 19.88 7.91 17.30
N VAL A 302 20.55 8.83 16.62
CA VAL A 302 19.96 9.99 15.93
C VAL A 302 18.87 9.58 14.93
N PHE A 303 19.09 8.49 14.20
CA PHE A 303 18.07 7.99 13.25
C PHE A 303 16.74 7.64 13.91
N ASN A 304 16.76 7.26 15.17
CA ASN A 304 15.55 6.93 15.91
C ASN A 304 14.80 8.17 16.40
N ALA A 305 15.44 9.31 16.58
CA ALA A 305 14.76 10.58 16.74
C ALA A 305 13.94 10.93 15.47
N TYR A 306 14.46 10.62 14.26
CA TYR A 306 13.72 10.75 13.02
C TYR A 306 12.61 9.70 12.87
N ASN A 307 12.78 8.49 13.36
CA ASN A 307 11.75 7.44 13.29
C ASN A 307 10.69 7.64 14.39
N ALA A 308 11.08 8.05 15.60
CA ALA A 308 10.22 8.22 16.76
C ALA A 308 9.51 9.58 16.84
N LYS A 309 9.81 10.54 15.95
CA LYS A 309 9.13 11.85 15.84
C LYS A 309 7.62 11.81 15.67
N HIS A 310 7.09 10.65 15.41
CA HIS A 310 5.67 10.40 15.20
C HIS A 310 4.74 10.61 16.41
N PRO A 311 5.13 10.65 17.71
CA PRO A 311 4.18 10.91 18.79
C PRO A 311 3.39 12.22 18.64
N HIS A 312 3.98 13.28 18.11
CA HIS A 312 3.27 14.55 17.87
C HIS A 312 2.73 14.73 16.44
N LEU A 313 3.38 14.13 15.44
CA LEU A 313 2.75 13.84 14.15
C LEU A 313 1.49 13.00 14.34
N GLN A 314 1.42 12.19 15.41
CA GLN A 314 0.22 11.44 15.80
C GLN A 314 -0.90 12.34 16.27
N GLN A 315 -0.62 13.33 17.10
CA GLN A 315 -1.66 14.30 17.43
C GLN A 315 -2.19 14.97 16.16
N LEU A 316 -1.36 15.23 15.14
CA LEU A 316 -1.84 15.69 13.84
C LEU A 316 -2.52 14.58 13.02
N ILE A 317 -1.95 13.39 12.96
CA ILE A 317 -2.59 12.27 12.28
C ILE A 317 -3.86 11.89 13.02
N VAL A 318 -3.84 11.79 14.33
CA VAL A 318 -5.04 11.50 15.15
C VAL A 318 -5.94 12.73 15.24
N TRP A 319 -5.42 13.95 15.49
CA TRP A 319 -6.22 15.18 15.56
C TRP A 319 -6.71 15.63 14.18
N GLY A 320 -5.85 15.65 13.17
CA GLY A 320 -6.26 15.98 11.80
C GLY A 320 -7.20 14.94 11.19
N LEU A 321 -7.07 13.66 11.60
CA LEU A 321 -7.95 12.57 11.16
C LEU A 321 -9.22 12.43 11.99
N VAL A 322 -9.24 12.91 13.24
CA VAL A 322 -10.40 12.81 14.16
C VAL A 322 -11.21 14.11 14.18
N GLN A 323 -10.60 15.28 14.03
CA GLN A 323 -11.32 16.57 14.09
C GLN A 323 -11.89 17.07 12.75
N LYS A 324 -11.49 16.52 11.60
CA LYS A 324 -12.22 16.76 10.35
C LYS A 324 -13.30 15.68 10.15
N LYS A 325 -14.23 15.58 11.09
CA LYS A 325 -15.57 15.02 10.87
C LYS A 325 -16.53 16.14 10.52
#